data_fd829c95298450175fc342c826b6eed0
#
_entry.id   fd829c95298450175fc342c826b6eed0
#
_cell.length_a   1.000
_cell.length_b   1.000
_cell.length_c   1.000
_cell.angle_alpha   90.00
_cell.angle_beta   90.00
_cell.angle_gamma   90.00
#
_symmetry.space_group_name_H-M   'P 1'
#
loop_
_entity.id
_entity.type
_entity.pdbx_description
1 polymer ?
#
loop_
_entity_poly.entity_id
_entity_poly.type
_entity_poly.pdbx_seq_one_letter_code
_entity_poly.pdbx_strand_id
1 'polypeptide(L)'
;MSFLFAQPEMLGAAATDLASIGSAISTANAAAAAATTRVLAAGADEVSAAVAALFSGHAQTYQALSTQAAAFHQQIVQTLTSTAGAYASAEAANASPLQAVEQQ
;
A
#
# COMPACT_ATOMS: atom_id res chain seq x y z
N MET A 1 36.59 13.28 -5.43
CA MET A 1 35.34 13.33 -4.64
C MET A 1 34.25 12.56 -5.36
N SER A 2 33.49 11.79 -4.62
CA SER A 2 32.33 11.15 -5.21
C SER A 2 31.09 11.97 -4.88
N PHE A 3 30.16 12.03 -5.83
CA PHE A 3 28.89 12.73 -5.69
C PHE A 3 27.79 11.72 -5.61
N LEU A 4 26.91 11.89 -4.64
CA LEU A 4 25.74 11.06 -4.47
C LEU A 4 24.53 11.81 -5.02
N PHE A 5 23.80 11.16 -5.92
CA PHE A 5 22.58 11.71 -6.50
C PHE A 5 21.40 10.84 -6.10
N ALA A 6 20.40 11.43 -5.49
CA ALA A 6 19.13 10.78 -5.30
C ALA A 6 18.32 10.87 -6.60
N GLN A 7 17.41 9.92 -6.81
CA GLN A 7 16.51 9.91 -7.96
C GLN A 7 15.07 10.05 -7.47
N PRO A 8 14.64 11.28 -7.13
CA PRO A 8 13.31 11.49 -6.54
C PRO A 8 12.17 11.01 -7.44
N GLU A 9 12.36 11.10 -8.76
CA GLU A 9 11.34 10.64 -9.72
C GLU A 9 11.10 9.14 -9.60
N MET A 10 12.14 8.36 -9.33
CA MET A 10 12.01 6.91 -9.15
C MET A 10 11.29 6.57 -7.86
N LEU A 11 11.53 7.33 -6.79
CA LEU A 11 10.81 7.17 -5.54
C LEU A 11 9.33 7.53 -5.71
N GLY A 12 9.04 8.61 -6.42
CA GLY A 12 7.67 9.00 -6.76
C GLY A 12 6.95 7.96 -7.60
N ALA A 13 7.63 7.38 -8.59
CA ALA A 13 7.08 6.30 -9.41
C ALA A 13 6.81 5.06 -8.58
N ALA A 14 7.70 4.71 -7.65
CA ALA A 14 7.52 3.59 -6.74
C ALA A 14 6.31 3.81 -5.83
N ALA A 15 6.12 5.04 -5.33
CA ALA A 15 4.96 5.39 -4.53
C ALA A 15 3.65 5.21 -5.32
N THR A 16 3.64 5.62 -6.58
CA THR A 16 2.49 5.44 -7.48
C THR A 16 2.20 3.97 -7.72
N ASP A 17 3.24 3.16 -7.95
CA ASP A 17 3.09 1.72 -8.13
C ASP A 17 2.53 1.05 -6.87
N LEU A 18 3.03 1.42 -5.69
CA LEU A 18 2.51 0.90 -4.42
C LEU A 18 1.05 1.31 -4.19
N ALA A 19 0.67 2.53 -4.56
CA ALA A 19 -0.72 2.97 -4.49
C ALA A 19 -1.62 2.12 -5.39
N SER A 20 -1.16 1.80 -6.61
CA SER A 20 -1.89 0.94 -7.55
C SER A 20 -2.05 -0.47 -7.02
N ILE A 21 -1.00 -1.02 -6.41
CA ILE A 21 -1.04 -2.36 -5.79
C ILE A 21 -2.06 -2.37 -4.66
N GLY A 22 -2.03 -1.38 -3.79
CA GLY A 22 -2.99 -1.26 -2.69
C GLY A 22 -4.43 -1.17 -3.18
N SER A 23 -4.68 -0.40 -4.24
CA SER A 23 -6.00 -0.28 -4.87
C SER A 23 -6.47 -1.62 -5.44
N ALA A 24 -5.58 -2.36 -6.11
CA ALA A 24 -5.91 -3.68 -6.67
C ALA A 24 -6.26 -4.69 -5.56
N ILE A 25 -5.51 -4.68 -4.47
CA ILE A 25 -5.77 -5.55 -3.31
C ILE A 25 -7.13 -5.20 -2.68
N SER A 26 -7.40 -3.92 -2.48
CA SER A 26 -8.67 -3.45 -1.91
C SER A 26 -9.86 -3.84 -2.78
N THR A 27 -9.73 -3.72 -4.09
CA THR A 27 -10.76 -4.11 -5.04
C THR A 27 -11.02 -5.62 -4.98
N ALA A 28 -9.96 -6.43 -4.94
CA ALA A 28 -10.07 -7.88 -4.84
C ALA A 28 -10.73 -8.30 -3.51
N ASN A 29 -10.34 -7.67 -2.40
CA ASN A 29 -10.93 -7.95 -1.09
C ASN A 29 -12.41 -7.56 -1.05
N ALA A 30 -12.78 -6.43 -1.63
CA ALA A 30 -14.18 -6.01 -1.72
C ALA A 30 -15.00 -6.99 -2.55
N ALA A 31 -14.45 -7.48 -3.66
CA ALA A 31 -15.13 -8.44 -4.52
C ALA A 31 -15.37 -9.78 -3.80
N ALA A 32 -14.45 -10.18 -2.93
CA ALA A 32 -14.55 -11.44 -2.20
C ALA A 32 -15.43 -11.34 -0.95
N ALA A 33 -15.70 -10.12 -0.44
CA ALA A 33 -16.30 -9.92 0.88
C ALA A 33 -17.65 -10.60 1.03
N ALA A 34 -18.59 -10.36 0.10
CA ALA A 34 -19.95 -10.89 0.22
C ALA A 34 -19.97 -12.42 0.17
N ALA A 35 -19.20 -13.03 -0.73
CA ALA A 35 -19.19 -14.48 -0.90
C ALA A 35 -18.52 -15.21 0.26
N THR A 36 -17.50 -14.59 0.89
CA THR A 36 -16.71 -15.27 1.94
C THR A 36 -17.22 -14.99 3.35
N THR A 37 -17.85 -13.84 3.60
CA THR A 37 -18.35 -13.49 4.94
C THR A 37 -19.76 -14.05 5.22
N ARG A 38 -20.42 -14.60 4.21
CA ARG A 38 -21.78 -15.15 4.30
C ARG A 38 -21.84 -16.51 3.64
N VAL A 39 -20.96 -17.41 4.05
CA VAL A 39 -20.90 -18.75 3.48
C VAL A 39 -22.17 -19.53 3.83
N LEU A 40 -22.83 -20.08 2.81
CA LEU A 40 -24.01 -20.88 2.99
C LEU A 40 -23.59 -22.30 3.40
N ALA A 41 -24.31 -22.88 4.36
CA ALA A 41 -24.04 -24.24 4.79
C ALA A 41 -24.26 -25.24 3.63
N ALA A 42 -23.38 -26.24 3.53
CA ALA A 42 -23.44 -27.24 2.46
C ALA A 42 -24.64 -28.16 2.60
N GLY A 43 -25.18 -28.34 3.82
CA GLY A 43 -26.33 -29.19 4.10
C GLY A 43 -27.11 -28.66 5.29
N ALA A 44 -28.24 -29.32 5.59
CA ALA A 44 -29.13 -28.88 6.67
C ALA A 44 -28.78 -29.56 8.01
N ASP A 45 -27.49 -29.85 8.24
CA ASP A 45 -27.01 -30.46 9.48
C ASP A 45 -26.13 -29.50 10.28
N GLU A 46 -25.93 -29.84 11.56
CA GLU A 46 -25.19 -28.98 12.50
C GLU A 46 -23.72 -28.83 12.12
N VAL A 47 -23.12 -29.86 11.54
CA VAL A 47 -21.71 -29.82 11.16
C VAL A 47 -21.51 -28.84 10.00
N SER A 48 -22.36 -28.92 8.97
CA SER A 48 -22.31 -28.00 7.83
C SER A 48 -22.53 -26.57 8.26
N ALA A 49 -23.47 -26.34 9.19
CA ALA A 49 -23.75 -25.03 9.73
C ALA A 49 -22.54 -24.49 10.52
N ALA A 50 -21.90 -25.34 11.33
CA ALA A 50 -20.73 -24.96 12.12
C ALA A 50 -19.55 -24.61 11.24
N VAL A 51 -19.31 -25.40 10.18
CA VAL A 51 -18.22 -25.14 9.23
C VAL A 51 -18.45 -23.83 8.47
N ALA A 52 -19.69 -23.60 8.01
CA ALA A 52 -20.05 -22.36 7.32
C ALA A 52 -19.84 -21.14 8.23
N ALA A 53 -20.22 -21.25 9.51
CA ALA A 53 -20.02 -20.18 10.49
C ALA A 53 -18.53 -19.92 10.73
N LEU A 54 -17.72 -20.97 10.79
CA LEU A 54 -16.27 -20.86 10.99
C LEU A 54 -15.61 -20.11 9.83
N PHE A 55 -15.92 -20.50 8.59
CA PHE A 55 -15.38 -19.84 7.41
C PHE A 55 -15.86 -18.39 7.30
N SER A 56 -17.14 -18.14 7.56
CA SER A 56 -17.68 -16.76 7.55
C SER A 56 -17.01 -15.89 8.60
N GLY A 57 -16.81 -16.41 9.81
CA GLY A 57 -16.12 -15.69 10.88
C GLY A 57 -14.67 -15.40 10.55
N HIS A 58 -13.96 -16.36 9.96
CA HIS A 58 -12.59 -16.17 9.51
C HIS A 58 -12.51 -15.09 8.45
N ALA A 59 -13.41 -15.10 7.48
CA ALA A 59 -13.45 -14.09 6.43
C ALA A 59 -13.77 -12.71 6.98
N GLN A 60 -14.63 -12.61 7.99
CA GLN A 60 -14.92 -11.32 8.64
C GLN A 60 -13.67 -10.76 9.33
N THR A 61 -12.92 -11.60 10.01
CA THR A 61 -11.65 -11.21 10.63
C THR A 61 -10.64 -10.77 9.58
N TYR A 62 -10.55 -11.50 8.48
CA TYR A 62 -9.68 -11.13 7.37
C TYR A 62 -10.05 -9.75 6.80
N GLN A 63 -11.34 -9.48 6.57
CA GLN A 63 -11.78 -8.19 6.04
C GLN A 63 -11.45 -7.04 7.01
N ALA A 64 -11.63 -7.23 8.31
CA ALA A 64 -11.27 -6.23 9.30
C ALA A 64 -9.76 -5.97 9.29
N LEU A 65 -8.95 -7.03 9.24
CA LEU A 65 -7.49 -6.91 9.19
C LEU A 65 -7.04 -6.24 7.88
N SER A 66 -7.67 -6.57 6.76
CA SER A 66 -7.33 -5.98 5.47
C SER A 66 -7.61 -4.48 5.42
N THR A 67 -8.63 -4.01 6.13
CA THR A 67 -8.91 -2.57 6.27
C THR A 67 -7.77 -1.86 7.01
N GLN A 68 -7.26 -2.45 8.09
CA GLN A 68 -6.12 -1.92 8.83
C GLN A 68 -4.85 -1.93 7.98
N ALA A 69 -4.64 -3.03 7.25
CA ALA A 69 -3.49 -3.15 6.35
C ALA A 69 -3.54 -2.11 5.22
N ALA A 70 -4.73 -1.83 4.68
CA ALA A 70 -4.90 -0.82 3.65
C ALA A 70 -4.56 0.59 4.17
N ALA A 71 -4.98 0.91 5.39
CA ALA A 71 -4.65 2.19 6.02
C ALA A 71 -3.14 2.34 6.23
N PHE A 72 -2.50 1.29 6.73
CA PHE A 72 -1.05 1.25 6.91
C PHE A 72 -0.31 1.39 5.58
N HIS A 73 -0.79 0.72 4.54
CA HIS A 73 -0.26 0.80 3.19
C HIS A 73 -0.30 2.23 2.66
N GLN A 74 -1.43 2.93 2.87
CA GLN A 74 -1.56 4.33 2.46
C GLN A 74 -0.57 5.23 3.20
N GLN A 75 -0.32 4.97 4.48
CA GLN A 75 0.69 5.72 5.24
C GLN A 75 2.08 5.52 4.66
N ILE A 76 2.42 4.29 4.25
CA ILE A 76 3.70 4.00 3.61
C ILE A 76 3.81 4.77 2.29
N VAL A 77 2.76 4.77 1.47
CA VAL A 77 2.74 5.51 0.20
C VAL A 77 2.95 6.99 0.43
N GLN A 78 2.25 7.58 1.41
CA GLN A 78 2.40 9.00 1.74
C GLN A 78 3.80 9.31 2.24
N THR A 79 4.37 8.46 3.08
CA THR A 79 5.74 8.62 3.58
C THR A 79 6.73 8.57 2.43
N LEU A 80 6.58 7.64 1.51
CA LEU A 80 7.45 7.50 0.35
C LEU A 80 7.35 8.74 -0.55
N THR A 81 6.14 9.24 -0.77
CA THR A 81 5.91 10.46 -1.55
C THR A 81 6.57 11.68 -0.88
N SER A 82 6.42 11.81 0.42
CA SER A 82 7.04 12.89 1.18
C SER A 82 8.57 12.80 1.16
N THR A 83 9.09 11.59 1.23
CA THR A 83 10.54 11.34 1.15
C THR A 83 11.07 11.72 -0.24
N ALA A 84 10.34 11.38 -1.29
CA ALA A 84 10.69 11.77 -2.65
C ALA A 84 10.75 13.30 -2.78
N GLY A 85 9.77 14.02 -2.20
CA GLY A 85 9.75 15.46 -2.18
C GLY A 85 10.93 16.07 -1.41
N ALA A 86 11.29 15.47 -0.28
CA ALA A 86 12.43 15.90 0.52
C ALA A 86 13.75 15.73 -0.25
N TYR A 87 13.92 14.61 -0.92
CA TYR A 87 15.10 14.38 -1.77
C TYR A 87 15.14 15.35 -2.94
N ALA A 88 13.99 15.62 -3.58
CA ALA A 88 13.92 16.57 -4.69
C ALA A 88 14.34 17.96 -4.22
N SER A 89 13.89 18.39 -3.05
CA SER A 89 14.26 19.69 -2.47
C SER A 89 15.75 19.75 -2.14
N ALA A 90 16.30 18.66 -1.58
CA ALA A 90 17.73 18.59 -1.26
C ALA A 90 18.58 18.63 -2.52
N GLU A 91 18.20 17.92 -3.57
CA GLU A 91 18.92 17.94 -4.84
C GLU A 91 18.89 19.34 -5.47
N ALA A 92 17.74 20.01 -5.44
CA ALA A 92 17.60 21.36 -5.95
C ALA A 92 18.47 22.34 -5.15
N ALA A 93 18.51 22.22 -3.83
CA ALA A 93 19.32 23.06 -2.96
C ALA A 93 20.81 22.83 -3.21
N ASN A 94 21.23 21.61 -3.47
CA ASN A 94 22.61 21.27 -3.72
C ASN A 94 23.08 21.68 -5.12
N ALA A 95 22.17 21.79 -6.08
CA ALA A 95 22.51 22.20 -7.44
C ALA A 95 23.02 23.63 -7.50
N SER A 96 22.43 24.56 -6.74
CA SER A 96 22.81 25.97 -6.74
C SER A 96 24.25 26.23 -6.26
N PRO A 97 24.71 25.65 -5.13
CA PRO A 97 26.09 25.80 -4.72
C PRO A 97 27.11 25.25 -5.73
N LEU A 98 26.78 24.11 -6.36
CA LEU A 98 27.65 23.51 -7.38
C LEU A 98 27.77 24.40 -8.61
N GLN A 99 26.67 25.02 -9.05
CA GLN A 99 26.68 25.95 -10.17
C GLN A 99 27.51 27.18 -9.87
N ALA A 100 27.41 27.69 -8.65
CA ALA A 100 28.19 28.87 -8.23
C ALA A 100 29.71 28.57 -8.26
N VAL A 101 30.09 27.35 -7.84
CA VAL A 101 31.51 26.92 -7.89
C VAL A 101 32.00 26.80 -9.33
N GLU A 102 31.18 26.25 -10.22
CA GLU A 102 31.55 26.07 -11.62
C GLU A 102 31.73 27.35 -12.38
N GLN A 103 31.07 28.44 -11.98
CA GLN A 103 31.14 29.74 -12.62
C GLN A 103 32.36 30.54 -12.19
N GLN A 104 33.06 30.14 -11.17
CA GLN A 104 34.29 30.77 -10.71
C GLN A 104 35.51 30.27 -11.47
#